data_e20a8e67815305fa611127b961d325a2
#
_entry.id   e20a8e67815305fa611127b961d325a2
#
_cell.length_a   1.000
_cell.length_b   1.000
_cell.length_c   1.000
_cell.angle_alpha   90.00
_cell.angle_beta   90.00
_cell.angle_gamma   90.00
#
_symmetry.space_group_name_H-M   'P 1'
#
loop_
_entity.id
_entity.type
_entity.pdbx_description
1 polymer ?
#
loop_
_entity_poly.entity_id
_entity_poly.type
_entity_poly.pdbx_seq_one_letter_code
_entity_poly.pdbx_strand_id
1 'polypeptide(L)'
;MITIDEPGLLEMRRHGERDYPFECCGLMLGRFENQGQKIVTETYPISNAREEAAKRNRFLIRPDELMRGEKYAREKGLDVVGFYHSHPDEPAVPSKYDLDHAWPTYSYVVVSVTKGQATDLRSWEMEADRSKFNAEGISPSPSGRGLG
;
A
#
# COMPACT_ATOMS: atom_id res chain seq x y z
N MET A 1 -11.13 -7.51 -5.27
CA MET A 1 -11.52 -7.18 -3.88
C MET A 1 -10.36 -7.47 -2.94
N ILE A 2 -10.06 -6.53 -2.09
CA ILE A 2 -9.05 -6.69 -1.06
C ILE A 2 -9.72 -6.47 0.31
N THR A 3 -9.43 -7.36 1.26
CA THR A 3 -9.95 -7.26 2.61
C THR A 3 -8.84 -6.71 3.50
N ILE A 4 -9.07 -5.58 4.14
CA ILE A 4 -8.12 -4.93 5.04
C ILE A 4 -8.87 -4.62 6.32
N ASP A 5 -8.35 -5.08 7.46
CA ASP A 5 -9.01 -4.83 8.75
C ASP A 5 -8.88 -3.34 9.14
N GLU A 6 -9.71 -2.93 10.09
CA GLU A 6 -9.70 -1.54 10.55
C GLU A 6 -8.34 -1.09 11.08
N PRO A 7 -7.64 -1.90 11.90
CA PRO A 7 -6.29 -1.52 12.33
C PRO A 7 -5.33 -1.29 11.16
N GLY A 8 -5.41 -2.12 10.12
CA GLY A 8 -4.56 -1.96 8.93
C GLY A 8 -4.84 -0.66 8.19
N LEU A 9 -6.12 -0.35 7.99
CA LEU A 9 -6.52 0.90 7.35
C LEU A 9 -6.03 2.11 8.16
N LEU A 10 -6.18 2.03 9.48
CA LEU A 10 -5.75 3.11 10.36
C LEU A 10 -4.22 3.28 10.35
N GLU A 11 -3.49 2.17 10.37
CA GLU A 11 -2.02 2.22 10.33
C GLU A 11 -1.50 2.92 9.07
N MET A 12 -2.09 2.61 7.91
CA MET A 12 -1.68 3.25 6.66
C MET A 12 -2.00 4.75 6.66
N ARG A 13 -3.17 5.12 7.16
CA ARG A 13 -3.55 6.53 7.26
C ARG A 13 -2.61 7.30 8.19
N ARG A 14 -2.32 6.73 9.34
CA ARG A 14 -1.43 7.37 10.32
C ARG A 14 0.00 7.48 9.82
N HIS A 15 0.47 6.49 9.08
CA HIS A 15 1.80 6.55 8.47
C HIS A 15 1.88 7.72 7.48
N GLY A 16 0.85 7.88 6.64
CA GLY A 16 0.79 9.00 5.71
C GLY A 16 0.77 10.35 6.42
N GLU A 17 0.00 10.45 7.50
CA GLU A 17 -0.06 11.70 8.28
C GLU A 17 1.27 12.02 8.95
N ARG A 18 1.92 10.98 9.48
CA ARG A 18 3.18 11.15 10.20
C ARG A 18 4.32 11.62 9.28
N ASP A 19 4.35 11.11 8.05
CA ASP A 19 5.41 11.46 7.11
C ASP A 19 5.12 12.72 6.30
N TYR A 20 3.88 13.22 6.34
CA TYR A 20 3.52 14.45 5.63
C TYR A 20 4.51 15.57 5.98
N PRO A 21 5.02 16.36 5.04
CA PRO A 21 4.58 16.51 3.65
C PRO A 21 5.27 15.58 2.64
N PHE A 22 5.91 14.54 3.12
CA PHE A 22 6.58 13.56 2.26
C PHE A 22 5.69 12.34 2.05
N GLU A 23 5.93 11.59 0.96
CA GLU A 23 5.23 10.35 0.73
C GLU A 23 5.73 9.27 1.67
N CYS A 24 4.81 8.52 2.26
CA CYS A 24 5.15 7.30 2.99
C CYS A 24 5.00 6.10 2.05
N CYS A 25 5.55 4.97 2.44
CA CYS A 25 5.36 3.72 1.72
C CYS A 25 5.49 2.53 2.66
N GLY A 26 4.97 1.40 2.22
CA GLY A 26 5.05 0.16 2.95
C GLY A 26 4.50 -1.01 2.17
N LEU A 27 4.57 -2.18 2.79
CA LEU A 27 4.07 -3.42 2.23
C LEU A 27 2.77 -3.81 2.91
N MET A 28 1.91 -4.48 2.16
CA MET A 28 0.73 -5.14 2.72
C MET A 28 0.98 -6.63 2.68
N LEU A 29 0.92 -7.27 3.84
CA LEU A 29 1.21 -8.68 4.01
C LEU A 29 -0.07 -9.44 4.31
N GLY A 30 -0.21 -10.62 3.71
CA GLY A 30 -1.40 -11.42 3.90
C GLY A 30 -1.42 -12.63 3.00
N ARG A 31 -2.57 -12.90 2.39
CA ARG A 31 -2.75 -14.07 1.54
C ARG A 31 -3.47 -13.72 0.27
N PHE A 32 -3.07 -14.39 -0.82
CA PHE A 32 -3.84 -14.41 -2.05
C PHE A 32 -4.92 -15.47 -1.91
N GLU A 33 -6.14 -15.11 -2.24
CA GLU A 33 -7.27 -16.02 -2.21
C GLU A 33 -7.78 -16.28 -3.63
N ASN A 34 -8.78 -17.15 -3.77
CA ASN A 34 -9.34 -17.50 -5.06
C ASN A 34 -9.96 -16.30 -5.76
N GLN A 35 -9.98 -16.33 -7.09
CA GLN A 35 -10.64 -15.31 -7.92
C GLN A 35 -10.06 -13.90 -7.73
N GLY A 36 -8.75 -13.83 -7.53
CA GLY A 36 -8.07 -12.55 -7.44
C GLY A 36 -8.29 -11.78 -6.15
N GLN A 37 -8.91 -12.41 -5.16
CA GLN A 37 -9.12 -11.77 -3.87
C GLN A 37 -7.85 -11.81 -3.03
N LYS A 38 -7.69 -10.82 -2.16
CA LYS A 38 -6.54 -10.71 -1.27
C LYS A 38 -7.02 -10.39 0.14
N ILE A 39 -6.33 -10.92 1.13
CA ILE A 39 -6.60 -10.62 2.54
C ILE A 39 -5.33 -10.06 3.14
N VAL A 40 -5.41 -8.84 3.67
CA VAL A 40 -4.28 -8.20 4.36
C VAL A 40 -4.44 -8.42 5.86
N THR A 41 -3.42 -9.00 6.47
CA THR A 41 -3.41 -9.26 7.91
C THR A 41 -2.44 -8.38 8.64
N GLU A 42 -1.49 -7.76 7.94
CA GLU A 42 -0.45 -6.97 8.58
C GLU A 42 0.09 -5.93 7.60
N THR A 43 0.42 -4.74 8.09
CA THR A 43 1.15 -3.75 7.30
C THR A 43 2.61 -3.75 7.75
N TYR A 44 3.49 -3.41 6.82
CA TYR A 44 4.93 -3.38 7.07
C TYR A 44 5.47 -2.04 6.58
N PRO A 45 5.57 -1.05 7.46
CA PRO A 45 6.06 0.28 7.07
C PRO A 45 7.51 0.24 6.61
N ILE A 46 7.83 1.03 5.59
CA ILE A 46 9.17 1.11 5.04
C ILE A 46 9.58 2.58 4.96
N SER A 47 10.85 2.86 5.17
CA SER A 47 11.38 4.22 5.02
C SER A 47 11.45 4.58 3.53
N ASN A 48 11.00 5.78 3.18
CA ASN A 48 11.12 6.26 1.82
C ASN A 48 12.57 6.64 1.55
N ALA A 49 13.22 5.94 0.60
CA ALA A 49 14.64 6.09 0.31
C ALA A 49 14.97 7.20 -0.69
N ARG A 50 13.95 7.89 -1.23
CA ARG A 50 14.21 8.97 -2.20
C ARG A 50 14.84 10.17 -1.50
N GLU A 51 15.54 11.00 -2.28
CA GLU A 51 16.09 12.25 -1.79
C GLU A 51 14.97 13.15 -1.26
N GLU A 52 15.29 14.00 -0.30
CA GLU A 52 14.30 14.87 0.35
C GLU A 52 13.40 15.62 -0.60
N ALA A 53 13.97 16.19 -1.66
CA ALA A 53 13.20 16.97 -2.63
C ALA A 53 12.20 16.11 -3.41
N ALA A 54 12.52 14.85 -3.63
CA ALA A 54 11.67 13.92 -4.38
C ALA A 54 10.66 13.22 -3.50
N LYS A 55 10.92 13.09 -2.20
CA LYS A 55 10.00 12.41 -1.27
C LYS A 55 8.61 13.03 -1.22
N ARG A 56 8.50 14.28 -1.60
CA ARG A 56 7.23 14.99 -1.59
C ARG A 56 6.25 14.46 -2.62
N ASN A 57 6.78 13.96 -3.76
CA ASN A 57 5.95 13.52 -4.89
C ASN A 57 6.18 12.07 -5.29
N ARG A 58 7.19 11.43 -4.73
CA ARG A 58 7.56 10.07 -5.13
C ARG A 58 8.15 9.31 -3.95
N PHE A 59 8.00 8.00 -4.00
CA PHE A 59 8.62 7.13 -3.02
C PHE A 59 9.53 6.12 -3.73
N LEU A 60 10.44 5.51 -2.96
CA LEU A 60 11.28 4.45 -3.46
C LEU A 60 11.52 3.45 -2.35
N ILE A 61 11.21 2.18 -2.61
CA ILE A 61 11.53 1.08 -1.70
C ILE A 61 12.87 0.51 -2.14
N ARG A 62 13.84 0.50 -1.25
CA ARG A 62 15.15 -0.07 -1.54
C ARG A 62 15.05 -1.60 -1.66
N PRO A 63 15.83 -2.20 -2.57
CA PRO A 63 15.79 -3.67 -2.72
C PRO A 63 16.06 -4.42 -1.43
N ASP A 64 16.99 -3.95 -0.58
CA ASP A 64 17.28 -4.60 0.69
C ASP A 64 16.13 -4.52 1.67
N GLU A 65 15.38 -3.43 1.68
CA GLU A 65 14.18 -3.30 2.53
C GLU A 65 13.05 -4.19 2.04
N LEU A 66 12.87 -4.29 0.72
CA LEU A 66 11.89 -5.21 0.15
C LEU A 66 12.24 -6.65 0.53
N MET A 67 13.50 -7.02 0.43
CA MET A 67 13.96 -8.37 0.81
C MET A 67 13.70 -8.67 2.28
N ARG A 68 13.93 -7.70 3.16
CA ARG A 68 13.66 -7.88 4.58
C ARG A 68 12.16 -8.06 4.84
N GLY A 69 11.33 -7.28 4.15
CA GLY A 69 9.88 -7.41 4.27
C GLY A 69 9.38 -8.75 3.77
N GLU A 70 9.93 -9.23 2.66
CA GLU A 70 9.58 -10.54 2.13
C GLU A 70 10.01 -11.66 3.06
N LYS A 71 11.19 -11.53 3.66
CA LYS A 71 11.67 -12.51 4.64
C LYS A 71 10.77 -12.53 5.87
N TYR A 72 10.43 -11.35 6.39
CA TYR A 72 9.52 -11.23 7.51
C TYR A 72 8.18 -11.90 7.20
N ALA A 73 7.63 -11.64 6.01
CA ALA A 73 6.37 -12.24 5.59
C ALA A 73 6.47 -13.78 5.59
N ARG A 74 7.54 -14.33 4.99
CA ARG A 74 7.75 -15.79 4.95
C ARG A 74 7.82 -16.38 6.34
N GLU A 75 8.50 -15.72 7.26
CA GLU A 75 8.61 -16.20 8.64
C GLU A 75 7.27 -16.23 9.36
N LYS A 76 6.34 -15.37 8.95
CA LYS A 76 4.98 -15.33 9.48
C LYS A 76 4.00 -16.20 8.70
N GLY A 77 4.46 -16.87 7.65
CA GLY A 77 3.58 -17.64 6.77
C GLY A 77 2.68 -16.78 5.89
N LEU A 78 3.14 -15.57 5.57
CA LEU A 78 2.39 -14.60 4.77
C LEU A 78 3.10 -14.31 3.45
N ASP A 79 2.36 -13.71 2.53
CA ASP A 79 2.89 -13.20 1.26
C ASP A 79 2.81 -11.69 1.26
N VAL A 80 3.65 -11.06 0.44
CA VAL A 80 3.47 -9.66 0.08
C VAL A 80 2.35 -9.63 -0.96
N VAL A 81 1.20 -9.06 -0.60
CA VAL A 81 0.06 -9.01 -1.50
C VAL A 81 -0.10 -7.65 -2.16
N GLY A 82 0.62 -6.66 -1.68
CA GLY A 82 0.55 -5.33 -2.27
C GLY A 82 1.42 -4.32 -1.55
N PHE A 83 1.27 -3.10 -1.98
CA PHE A 83 2.05 -1.97 -1.50
C PHE A 83 1.11 -0.82 -1.17
N TYR A 84 1.52 0.05 -0.27
CA TYR A 84 0.79 1.29 -0.03
C TYR A 84 1.75 2.47 -0.03
N HIS A 85 1.22 3.62 -0.41
CA HIS A 85 1.95 4.88 -0.32
C HIS A 85 0.95 6.02 -0.16
N SER A 86 1.44 7.18 0.25
CA SER A 86 0.60 8.36 0.41
C SER A 86 0.85 9.38 -0.68
N HIS A 87 -0.18 10.17 -0.98
CA HIS A 87 -0.12 11.32 -1.89
C HIS A 87 -0.36 12.58 -1.05
N PRO A 88 0.71 13.31 -0.69
CA PRO A 88 0.54 14.57 0.03
C PRO A 88 -0.15 15.62 -0.83
N ASP A 89 -1.29 16.10 -0.35
CA ASP A 89 -2.11 17.13 -1.02
C ASP A 89 -2.56 16.77 -2.44
N GLU A 90 -2.62 15.47 -2.75
CA GLU A 90 -3.05 14.95 -4.04
C GLU A 90 -4.13 13.87 -3.84
N PRO A 91 -4.99 13.63 -4.84
CA PRO A 91 -6.03 12.60 -4.72
C PRO A 91 -5.45 11.19 -4.55
N ALA A 92 -6.27 10.28 -4.03
CA ALA A 92 -5.90 8.87 -3.85
C ALA A 92 -6.01 8.09 -5.17
N VAL A 93 -5.39 8.63 -6.22
CA VAL A 93 -5.39 8.07 -7.57
C VAL A 93 -3.94 7.89 -8.00
N PRO A 94 -3.57 6.73 -8.56
CA PRO A 94 -2.19 6.50 -8.99
C PRO A 94 -1.70 7.53 -9.99
N SER A 95 -0.46 7.94 -9.85
CA SER A 95 0.20 8.86 -10.76
C SER A 95 0.79 8.10 -11.95
N LYS A 96 1.30 8.84 -12.94
CA LYS A 96 2.03 8.23 -14.03
C LYS A 96 3.28 7.50 -13.52
N TYR A 97 3.95 8.07 -12.52
CA TYR A 97 5.09 7.41 -11.89
C TYR A 97 4.67 6.06 -11.29
N ASP A 98 3.54 6.03 -10.59
CA ASP A 98 3.01 4.80 -10.01
C ASP A 98 2.73 3.76 -11.10
N LEU A 99 2.12 4.20 -12.20
CA LEU A 99 1.82 3.31 -13.32
C LEU A 99 3.10 2.70 -13.92
N ASP A 100 4.12 3.52 -14.11
CA ASP A 100 5.37 3.10 -14.74
C ASP A 100 6.13 2.09 -13.87
N HIS A 101 5.91 2.09 -12.56
CA HIS A 101 6.66 1.25 -11.61
C HIS A 101 5.85 0.13 -10.99
N ALA A 102 4.57 -0.01 -11.34
CA ALA A 102 3.71 -1.04 -10.75
C ALA A 102 3.77 -2.36 -11.52
N TRP A 103 3.41 -3.43 -10.83
CA TRP A 103 3.38 -4.78 -11.37
C TRP A 103 1.97 -5.36 -11.26
N PRO A 104 1.51 -6.15 -12.24
CA PRO A 104 0.28 -6.92 -12.09
C PRO A 104 0.39 -7.88 -10.89
N THR A 105 -0.73 -8.38 -10.44
CA THR A 105 -0.84 -9.32 -9.31
C THR A 105 -1.02 -8.62 -7.97
N TYR A 106 -0.29 -7.53 -7.74
CA TYR A 106 -0.32 -6.82 -6.46
C TYR A 106 -1.41 -5.75 -6.44
N SER A 107 -1.86 -5.44 -5.23
CA SER A 107 -2.74 -4.30 -5.00
C SER A 107 -1.91 -3.09 -4.58
N TYR A 108 -2.35 -1.92 -4.98
CA TYR A 108 -1.68 -0.66 -4.67
C TYR A 108 -2.68 0.25 -3.95
N VAL A 109 -2.45 0.48 -2.66
CA VAL A 109 -3.27 1.38 -1.88
C VAL A 109 -2.63 2.76 -1.89
N VAL A 110 -3.43 3.77 -2.19
CA VAL A 110 -3.01 5.16 -2.17
C VAL A 110 -3.80 5.89 -1.09
N VAL A 111 -3.09 6.56 -0.20
CA VAL A 111 -3.69 7.35 0.87
C VAL A 111 -3.53 8.82 0.54
N SER A 112 -4.63 9.53 0.39
CA SER A 112 -4.59 10.98 0.17
C SER A 112 -4.45 11.67 1.53
N VAL A 113 -3.40 12.47 1.70
CA VAL A 113 -3.15 13.21 2.93
C VAL A 113 -3.21 14.69 2.62
N THR A 114 -4.30 15.33 3.01
CA THR A 114 -4.55 16.74 2.72
C THR A 114 -4.24 17.57 3.95
N LYS A 115 -3.26 18.47 3.82
CA LYS A 115 -2.86 19.34 4.92
C LYS A 115 -2.59 18.57 6.22
N GLY A 116 -1.94 17.42 6.09
CA GLY A 116 -1.55 16.59 7.22
C GLY A 116 -2.61 15.63 7.73
N GLN A 117 -3.78 15.58 7.11
CA GLN A 117 -4.86 14.67 7.51
C GLN A 117 -5.21 13.70 6.39
N ALA A 118 -5.31 12.41 6.71
CA ALA A 118 -5.72 11.40 5.75
C ALA A 118 -7.20 11.58 5.46
N THR A 119 -7.52 11.93 4.21
CA THR A 119 -8.89 12.24 3.79
C THR A 119 -9.51 11.17 2.90
N ASP A 120 -8.70 10.31 2.28
CA ASP A 120 -9.19 9.26 1.40
C ASP A 120 -8.17 8.13 1.31
N LEU A 121 -8.64 6.93 1.04
CA LEU A 121 -7.79 5.76 0.88
C LEU A 121 -8.46 4.83 -0.13
N ARG A 122 -7.77 4.51 -1.21
CA ARG A 122 -8.30 3.67 -2.29
C ARG A 122 -7.29 2.64 -2.72
N SER A 123 -7.79 1.49 -3.18
CA SER A 123 -6.96 0.41 -3.70
C SER A 123 -7.11 0.30 -5.21
N TRP A 124 -6.02 -0.08 -5.86
CA TRP A 124 -5.94 -0.18 -7.32
C TRP A 124 -5.19 -1.44 -7.71
N GLU A 125 -5.60 -2.02 -8.83
CA GLU A 125 -4.92 -3.18 -9.42
C GLU A 125 -4.46 -2.83 -10.83
N MET A 126 -3.26 -3.28 -11.19
CA MET A 126 -2.70 -3.07 -12.52
C MET A 126 -3.29 -4.10 -13.49
N GLU A 127 -3.69 -3.62 -14.69
CA GLU A 127 -4.07 -4.53 -15.77
C GLU A 127 -2.91 -5.46 -16.11
N ALA A 128 -3.25 -6.67 -16.58
CA ALA A 128 -2.22 -7.66 -16.93
C ALA A 128 -1.25 -7.14 -18.00
N ASP A 129 -1.72 -6.32 -18.93
CA ASP A 129 -0.88 -5.74 -19.98
C ASP A 129 -0.18 -4.45 -19.54
N ARG A 130 -0.35 -4.05 -18.28
CA ARG A 130 0.26 -2.87 -17.67
C ARG A 130 -0.17 -1.53 -18.31
N SER A 131 -1.32 -1.51 -18.95
CA SER A 131 -1.80 -0.31 -19.62
C SER A 131 -2.43 0.71 -18.67
N LYS A 132 -3.04 0.24 -17.59
CA LYS A 132 -3.76 1.12 -16.66
C LYS A 132 -4.02 0.43 -15.34
N PHE A 133 -4.38 1.23 -14.34
CA PHE A 133 -4.92 0.75 -13.08
C PHE A 133 -6.43 0.67 -13.14
N ASN A 134 -7.00 -0.31 -12.44
CA ASN A 134 -8.43 -0.41 -12.21
C ASN A 134 -8.70 -0.24 -10.72
N ALA A 135 -9.77 0.47 -10.39
CA ALA A 135 -10.18 0.61 -8.99
C ALA A 135 -10.55 -0.75 -8.42
N GLU A 136 -10.08 -1.04 -7.23
CA GLU A 136 -10.36 -2.28 -6.51
C GLU A 136 -11.18 -1.98 -5.28
N GLY A 137 -12.26 -2.74 -5.05
CA GLY A 137 -13.07 -2.57 -3.86
C GLY A 137 -12.33 -3.04 -2.61
N ILE A 138 -12.49 -2.29 -1.53
CA ILE A 138 -11.93 -2.62 -0.22
C ILE A 138 -13.05 -3.09 0.67
N SER A 139 -12.87 -4.28 1.27
CA SER A 139 -13.80 -4.80 2.27
C SER A 139 -13.12 -4.71 3.63
N PRO A 140 -13.62 -3.90 4.56
CA PRO A 140 -13.05 -3.85 5.89
C PRO A 140 -13.46 -5.11 6.67
N SER A 141 -12.52 -5.67 7.41
CA SER A 141 -12.81 -6.79 8.28
C SER A 141 -13.24 -6.26 9.64
N PRO A 142 -14.44 -6.57 10.12
CA PRO A 142 -14.89 -6.07 11.41
C PRO A 142 -14.13 -6.70 12.57
N SER A 143 -13.56 -7.89 12.36
CA SER A 143 -12.96 -8.67 13.44
C SER A 143 -11.50 -8.35 13.69
N GLY A 144 -10.85 -7.73 12.74
CA GLY A 144 -9.44 -7.47 12.85
C GLY A 144 -8.59 -8.71 12.78
N ARG A 145 -7.35 -8.54 13.16
CA ARG A 145 -6.33 -9.57 13.08
C ARG A 145 -6.50 -10.62 14.15
N GLY A 146 -6.12 -11.83 13.79
CA GLY A 146 -6.15 -12.93 14.73
C GLY A 146 -7.39 -13.77 14.66
N LEU A 147 -8.37 -13.39 13.86
CA LEU A 147 -9.54 -14.22 13.61
C LEU A 147 -9.43 -15.00 12.32
N GLY A 148 -8.33 -14.94 11.78
CA GLY A 148 -7.88 -15.55 10.56
C GLY A 148 -8.71 -16.52 9.86
#